data_bf4bc2dc5198f68624ca1e4dd88ab0d1
#
_entry.id   bf4bc2dc5198f68624ca1e4dd88ab0d1
#
_cell.length_a   1.000
_cell.length_b   1.000
_cell.length_c   1.000
_cell.angle_alpha   90.00
_cell.angle_beta   90.00
_cell.angle_gamma   90.00
#
_symmetry.space_group_name_H-M   'P 1'
#
loop_
_entity.id
_entity.type
_entity.pdbx_description
1 polymer ?
#
loop_
_entity_poly.entity_id
_entity_poly.type
_entity_poly.pdbx_seq_one_letter_code
_entity_poly.pdbx_strand_id
1 'polypeptide(L)'
;MNGMTRREHQIFDIDKILEILEKSKVVHIGMVDGDEPYVVPMNYGYTYENEKLTIWLHGATTGRKLDIIRKNPKVFFEMECDLVPFDCDVACKYGLSYSSLMGKGIATIIENSEEKQKALSILMKTQVDMDFEFNEKLASVVGIIKIEVSEFTAKHRPLPSK
;
A
#
# COMPACT_ATOMS: atom_id res chain seq x y z
N MET A 1 3.64 17.52 -0.94
CA MET A 1 4.82 16.89 -1.58
C MET A 1 5.44 17.85 -2.57
N ASN A 2 6.77 18.00 -2.57
CA ASN A 2 7.45 18.74 -3.63
C ASN A 2 7.13 18.07 -4.97
N GLY A 3 6.83 18.87 -6.00
CA GLY A 3 6.18 18.48 -7.23
C GLY A 3 6.74 17.22 -7.87
N MET A 4 5.84 16.36 -8.30
CA MET A 4 6.14 15.14 -9.05
C MET A 4 6.91 15.46 -10.33
N THR A 5 8.04 14.78 -10.56
CA THR A 5 8.68 14.73 -11.87
C THR A 5 7.86 13.84 -12.81
N ARG A 6 7.81 14.13 -14.09
CA ARG A 6 6.99 13.41 -15.07
C ARG A 6 5.49 13.53 -14.77
N ARG A 7 5.02 14.78 -14.66
CA ARG A 7 3.60 15.11 -14.39
C ARG A 7 2.64 14.60 -15.47
N GLU A 8 3.11 14.39 -16.69
CA GLU A 8 2.37 13.81 -17.79
C GLU A 8 1.86 12.38 -17.51
N HIS A 9 2.46 11.69 -16.55
CA HIS A 9 2.05 10.35 -16.12
C HIS A 9 1.16 10.34 -14.87
N GLN A 10 0.87 11.51 -14.31
CA GLN A 10 0.07 11.59 -13.09
C GLN A 10 -1.39 11.22 -13.36
N ILE A 11 -1.96 10.40 -12.48
CA ILE A 11 -3.38 10.04 -12.47
C ILE A 11 -4.08 10.86 -11.40
N PHE A 12 -5.22 11.47 -11.78
CA PHE A 12 -6.11 12.19 -10.87
C PHE A 12 -7.47 11.50 -10.72
N ASP A 13 -7.79 10.62 -11.65
CA ASP A 13 -9.03 9.83 -11.68
C ASP A 13 -9.01 8.82 -10.54
N ILE A 14 -9.95 8.95 -9.61
CA ILE A 14 -10.02 8.10 -8.42
C ILE A 14 -10.30 6.64 -8.77
N ASP A 15 -11.13 6.36 -9.78
CA ASP A 15 -11.44 4.99 -10.17
C ASP A 15 -10.18 4.26 -10.67
N LYS A 16 -9.33 4.94 -11.43
CA LYS A 16 -8.03 4.41 -11.86
C LYS A 16 -7.05 4.21 -10.70
N ILE A 17 -7.12 5.06 -9.68
CA ILE A 17 -6.32 4.91 -8.47
C ILE A 17 -6.79 3.69 -7.67
N LEU A 18 -8.09 3.49 -7.56
CA LEU A 18 -8.65 2.30 -6.90
C LEU A 18 -8.30 1.01 -7.65
N GLU A 19 -8.26 1.04 -9.00
CA GLU A 19 -7.77 -0.11 -9.78
C GLU A 19 -6.32 -0.49 -9.42
N ILE A 20 -5.43 0.47 -9.13
CA ILE A 20 -4.06 0.17 -8.68
C ILE A 20 -4.10 -0.56 -7.33
N LEU A 21 -4.93 -0.09 -6.39
CA LEU A 21 -5.12 -0.72 -5.08
C LEU A 21 -5.69 -2.14 -5.18
N GLU A 22 -6.56 -2.41 -6.15
CA GLU A 22 -7.10 -3.75 -6.39
C GLU A 22 -6.09 -4.71 -7.04
N LYS A 23 -5.31 -4.22 -7.99
CA LYS A 23 -4.38 -5.03 -8.78
C LYS A 23 -3.08 -5.32 -8.03
N SER A 24 -2.55 -4.36 -7.30
CA SER A 24 -1.36 -4.54 -6.47
C SER A 24 -1.65 -5.52 -5.34
N LYS A 25 -0.73 -6.42 -5.06
CA LYS A 25 -0.91 -7.43 -4.00
C LYS A 25 0.07 -7.25 -2.86
N VAL A 26 1.07 -6.42 -3.07
CA VAL A 26 2.10 -6.09 -2.09
C VAL A 26 2.22 -4.58 -2.00
N VAL A 27 2.36 -4.10 -0.78
CA VAL A 27 2.73 -2.71 -0.47
C VAL A 27 4.09 -2.70 0.22
N HIS A 28 4.97 -1.80 -0.21
CA HIS A 28 6.24 -1.55 0.45
C HIS A 28 6.07 -0.43 1.46
N ILE A 29 6.30 -0.72 2.73
CA ILE A 29 6.17 0.25 3.83
C ILE A 29 7.55 0.72 4.25
N GLY A 30 7.82 1.99 3.98
CA GLY A 30 9.01 2.71 4.42
C GLY A 30 8.81 3.33 5.80
N MET A 31 9.75 3.09 6.70
CA MET A 31 9.80 3.57 8.08
C MET A 31 11.20 4.10 8.38
N VAL A 32 11.36 4.78 9.53
CA VAL A 32 12.66 5.27 9.99
C VAL A 32 12.87 4.80 11.43
N ASP A 33 13.93 4.01 11.63
CA ASP A 33 14.36 3.48 12.92
C ASP A 33 15.55 4.33 13.44
N GLY A 34 15.24 5.37 14.21
CA GLY A 34 16.23 6.39 14.54
C GLY A 34 16.61 7.23 13.33
N ASP A 35 17.78 7.00 12.75
CA ASP A 35 18.28 7.61 11.52
C ASP A 35 18.38 6.61 10.34
N GLU A 36 18.08 5.33 10.60
CA GLU A 36 18.18 4.26 9.61
C GLU A 36 16.84 4.06 8.87
N PRO A 37 16.81 4.13 7.54
CA PRO A 37 15.63 3.78 6.77
C PRO A 37 15.39 2.26 6.81
N TYR A 38 14.12 1.87 6.97
CA TYR A 38 13.71 0.47 7.00
C TYR A 38 12.49 0.28 6.09
N VAL A 39 12.56 -0.66 5.15
CA VAL A 39 11.47 -0.96 4.21
C VAL A 39 11.08 -2.42 4.34
N VAL A 40 9.78 -2.70 4.33
CA VAL A 40 9.24 -4.06 4.39
C VAL A 40 8.08 -4.24 3.41
N PRO A 41 8.09 -5.31 2.58
CA PRO A 41 6.95 -5.68 1.75
C PRO A 41 5.88 -6.38 2.60
N MET A 42 4.62 -6.05 2.38
CA MET A 42 3.49 -6.65 3.10
C MET A 42 2.28 -6.83 2.19
N ASN A 43 1.49 -7.89 2.42
CA ASN A 43 0.14 -7.94 1.89
C ASN A 43 -0.73 -6.92 2.63
N TYR A 44 -1.74 -6.43 1.96
CA TYR A 44 -2.61 -5.40 2.52
C TYR A 44 -4.07 -5.57 2.10
N GLY A 45 -4.93 -4.91 2.86
CA GLY A 45 -6.26 -4.54 2.43
C GLY A 45 -6.41 -3.03 2.48
N TYR A 46 -7.45 -2.49 1.85
CA TYR A 46 -7.71 -1.07 1.90
C TYR A 46 -9.20 -0.76 2.01
N THR A 47 -9.49 0.43 2.49
CA THR A 47 -10.81 1.06 2.38
C THR A 47 -10.64 2.47 1.83
N TYR A 48 -11.58 2.90 0.97
CA TYR A 48 -11.68 4.26 0.50
C TYR A 48 -13.09 4.77 0.76
N GLU A 49 -13.25 5.54 1.82
CA GLU A 49 -14.54 6.03 2.31
C GLU A 49 -14.44 7.51 2.63
N ASN A 50 -15.42 8.31 2.18
CA ASN A 50 -15.44 9.75 2.41
C ASN A 50 -14.13 10.46 2.02
N GLU A 51 -13.58 10.10 0.85
CA GLU A 51 -12.31 10.63 0.31
C GLU A 51 -11.08 10.31 1.16
N LYS A 52 -11.18 9.34 2.08
CA LYS A 52 -10.10 8.89 2.95
C LYS A 52 -9.66 7.48 2.58
N LEU A 53 -8.39 7.34 2.25
CA LEU A 53 -7.74 6.06 2.04
C LEU A 53 -7.18 5.55 3.37
N THR A 54 -7.52 4.31 3.71
CA THR A 54 -6.93 3.58 4.83
C THR A 54 -6.33 2.29 4.32
N ILE A 55 -5.10 1.97 4.72
CA ILE A 55 -4.42 0.72 4.41
C ILE A 55 -4.34 -0.12 5.69
N TRP A 56 -4.69 -1.40 5.56
CA TRP A 56 -4.70 -2.38 6.62
C TRP A 56 -3.65 -3.44 6.36
N LEU A 57 -2.78 -3.70 7.34
CA LEU A 57 -1.71 -4.68 7.24
C LEU A 57 -1.85 -5.71 8.35
N HIS A 58 -1.42 -6.94 8.09
CA HIS A 58 -1.33 -7.97 9.12
C HIS A 58 0.09 -8.54 9.20
N GLY A 59 0.41 -9.12 10.34
CA GLY A 59 1.70 -9.76 10.55
C GLY A 59 1.81 -10.39 11.93
N ALA A 60 3.03 -10.63 12.37
CA ALA A 60 3.29 -11.11 13.72
C ALA A 60 2.91 -10.05 14.77
N THR A 61 2.61 -10.48 15.98
CA THR A 61 2.26 -9.62 17.12
C THR A 61 3.48 -8.89 17.73
N THR A 62 4.69 -9.25 17.30
CA THR A 62 5.96 -8.66 17.74
C THR A 62 6.91 -8.49 16.55
N GLY A 63 7.93 -7.67 16.70
CA GLY A 63 9.01 -7.51 15.73
C GLY A 63 9.35 -6.07 15.40
N ARG A 64 10.49 -5.89 14.70
CA ARG A 64 11.13 -4.59 14.43
C ARG A 64 10.18 -3.53 13.90
N LYS A 65 9.32 -3.86 12.91
CA LYS A 65 8.37 -2.89 12.36
C LYS A 65 7.40 -2.32 13.39
N LEU A 66 6.90 -3.15 14.32
CA LEU A 66 6.01 -2.70 15.39
C LEU A 66 6.74 -1.81 16.39
N ASP A 67 7.99 -2.14 16.69
CA ASP A 67 8.81 -1.34 17.60
C ASP A 67 9.16 0.03 17.00
N ILE A 68 9.39 0.09 15.68
CA ILE A 68 9.57 1.34 14.94
C ILE A 68 8.29 2.18 15.00
N ILE A 69 7.13 1.60 14.66
CA ILE A 69 5.84 2.29 14.64
C ILE A 69 5.48 2.87 16.02
N ARG A 70 5.77 2.14 17.11
CA ARG A 70 5.55 2.64 18.49
C ARG A 70 6.38 3.88 18.81
N LYS A 71 7.58 4.01 18.23
CA LYS A 71 8.48 5.16 18.44
C LYS A 71 8.22 6.28 17.44
N ASN A 72 7.98 5.92 16.19
CA ASN A 72 7.74 6.83 15.08
C ASN A 72 6.65 6.28 14.16
N PRO A 73 5.41 6.73 14.30
CA PRO A 73 4.28 6.22 13.54
C PRO A 73 4.21 6.74 12.09
N LYS A 74 5.09 7.65 11.69
CA LYS A 74 5.12 8.19 10.33
C LYS A 74 5.64 7.14 9.37
N VAL A 75 4.87 6.86 8.33
CA VAL A 75 5.24 5.90 7.30
C VAL A 75 5.09 6.51 5.91
N PHE A 76 5.87 5.99 4.99
CA PHE A 76 5.70 6.19 3.56
C PHE A 76 5.39 4.83 2.93
N PHE A 77 4.53 4.79 1.93
CA PHE A 77 4.20 3.55 1.24
C PHE A 77 4.30 3.70 -0.28
N GLU A 78 4.55 2.60 -0.92
CA GLU A 78 4.59 2.48 -2.37
C GLU A 78 4.04 1.11 -2.78
N MET A 79 3.34 1.06 -3.93
CA MET A 79 2.88 -0.16 -4.60
C MET A 79 2.82 0.06 -6.09
N GLU A 80 2.97 -1.04 -6.85
CA GLU A 80 2.93 -1.02 -8.30
C GLU A 80 2.17 -2.21 -8.89
N CYS A 81 1.66 -2.03 -10.09
CA CYS A 81 1.04 -3.08 -10.89
C CYS A 81 1.21 -2.83 -12.39
N ASP A 82 0.73 -3.76 -13.20
CA ASP A 82 0.76 -3.67 -14.67
C ASP A 82 2.17 -3.47 -15.24
N LEU A 83 3.15 -4.17 -14.65
CA LEU A 83 4.57 -4.07 -15.00
C LEU A 83 4.83 -4.80 -16.33
N VAL A 84 4.95 -4.07 -17.43
CA VAL A 84 5.20 -4.63 -18.77
C VAL A 84 6.45 -4.00 -19.37
N PRO A 85 7.57 -4.75 -19.43
CA PRO A 85 8.76 -4.29 -20.16
C PRO A 85 8.44 -4.10 -21.64
N PHE A 86 9.00 -3.08 -22.26
CA PHE A 86 8.94 -2.88 -23.70
C PHE A 86 10.32 -2.55 -24.25
N ASP A 87 10.57 -3.03 -25.46
CA ASP A 87 11.80 -2.82 -26.21
C ASP A 87 11.63 -1.74 -27.28
N CYS A 88 12.75 -1.34 -27.83
CA CYS A 88 12.87 -0.40 -28.95
C CYS A 88 14.19 -0.67 -29.72
N ASP A 89 14.28 -0.18 -30.95
CA ASP A 89 15.48 -0.30 -31.78
C ASP A 89 16.73 0.38 -31.18
N VAL A 90 16.50 1.28 -30.20
CA VAL A 90 17.56 2.04 -29.53
C VAL A 90 17.53 1.77 -28.06
N ALA A 91 18.63 1.35 -27.45
CA ALA A 91 18.74 0.96 -26.05
C ALA A 91 18.18 2.00 -25.06
N CYS A 92 18.38 3.29 -25.30
CA CYS A 92 17.86 4.36 -24.44
C CYS A 92 16.33 4.54 -24.50
N LYS A 93 15.65 3.85 -25.41
CA LYS A 93 14.18 3.84 -25.53
C LYS A 93 13.53 2.63 -24.89
N TYR A 94 14.31 1.65 -24.43
CA TYR A 94 13.78 0.57 -23.60
C TYR A 94 13.12 1.13 -22.34
N GLY A 95 12.10 0.46 -21.84
CA GLY A 95 11.41 0.94 -20.67
C GLY A 95 10.44 -0.06 -20.08
N LEU A 96 9.70 0.43 -19.10
CA LEU A 96 8.67 -0.31 -18.38
C LEU A 96 7.38 0.50 -18.44
N SER A 97 6.29 -0.12 -18.87
CA SER A 97 4.93 0.33 -18.62
C SER A 97 4.58 -0.07 -17.20
N TYR A 98 3.94 0.80 -16.46
CA TYR A 98 3.55 0.53 -15.07
C TYR A 98 2.44 1.46 -14.60
N SER A 99 1.75 1.04 -13.57
CA SER A 99 0.94 1.88 -12.71
C SER A 99 1.50 1.81 -11.29
N SER A 100 1.59 2.94 -10.60
CA SER A 100 2.09 2.99 -9.22
C SER A 100 1.33 3.98 -8.37
N LEU A 101 1.26 3.69 -7.09
CA LEU A 101 0.67 4.53 -6.05
C LEU A 101 1.67 4.67 -4.91
N MET A 102 1.92 5.89 -4.50
CA MET A 102 2.75 6.16 -3.32
C MET A 102 2.14 7.25 -2.45
N GLY A 103 2.42 7.19 -1.17
CA GLY A 103 1.88 8.15 -0.23
C GLY A 103 2.47 8.05 1.15
N LYS A 104 1.97 8.89 2.04
CA LYS A 104 2.38 8.94 3.44
C LYS A 104 1.17 8.90 4.37
N GLY A 105 1.38 8.42 5.58
CA GLY A 105 0.34 8.36 6.58
C GLY A 105 0.89 8.13 7.99
N ILE A 106 -0.05 7.91 8.88
CA ILE A 106 0.20 7.57 10.29
C ILE A 106 -0.21 6.12 10.50
N ALA A 107 0.72 5.31 10.98
CA ALA A 107 0.50 3.92 11.31
C ALA A 107 0.09 3.78 12.79
N THR A 108 -0.94 2.98 13.05
CA THR A 108 -1.43 2.64 14.40
C THR A 108 -1.51 1.14 14.55
N ILE A 109 -0.99 0.60 15.64
CA ILE A 109 -1.14 -0.81 16.00
C ILE A 109 -2.51 -0.99 16.64
N ILE A 110 -3.31 -1.90 16.07
CA ILE A 110 -4.69 -2.15 16.52
C ILE A 110 -4.69 -3.25 17.58
N GLU A 111 -5.25 -2.95 18.75
CA GLU A 111 -5.40 -3.88 19.85
C GLU A 111 -6.84 -4.41 20.01
N ASN A 112 -7.84 -3.61 19.59
CA ASN A 112 -9.24 -3.98 19.68
C ASN A 112 -9.58 -5.19 18.80
N SER A 113 -10.20 -6.23 19.40
CA SER A 113 -10.50 -7.50 18.74
C SER A 113 -11.46 -7.36 17.56
N GLU A 114 -12.50 -6.54 17.68
CA GLU A 114 -13.49 -6.34 16.62
C GLU A 114 -12.87 -5.60 15.42
N GLU A 115 -12.04 -4.60 15.69
CA GLU A 115 -11.32 -3.87 14.64
C GLU A 115 -10.29 -4.77 13.93
N LYS A 116 -9.62 -5.68 14.65
CA LYS A 116 -8.74 -6.70 14.05
C LYS A 116 -9.52 -7.64 13.13
N GLN A 117 -10.68 -8.14 13.55
CA GLN A 117 -11.53 -9.00 12.73
C GLN A 117 -11.98 -8.29 11.45
N LYS A 118 -12.42 -7.03 11.57
CA LYS A 118 -12.77 -6.19 10.41
C LYS A 118 -11.59 -6.01 9.46
N ALA A 119 -10.40 -5.72 9.98
CA ALA A 119 -9.19 -5.55 9.18
C ALA A 119 -8.83 -6.80 8.41
N LEU A 120 -8.94 -7.98 9.03
CA LEU A 120 -8.68 -9.27 8.37
C LEU A 120 -9.70 -9.55 7.25
N SER A 121 -10.98 -9.24 7.46
CA SER A 121 -12.00 -9.37 6.40
C SER A 121 -11.71 -8.45 5.21
N ILE A 122 -11.30 -7.19 5.46
CA ILE A 122 -10.89 -6.24 4.43
C ILE A 122 -9.67 -6.76 3.65
N LEU A 123 -8.68 -7.31 4.37
CA LEU A 123 -7.48 -7.91 3.76
C LEU A 123 -7.85 -9.04 2.79
N MET A 124 -8.68 -9.98 3.25
CA MET A 124 -9.10 -11.11 2.41
C MET A 124 -9.91 -10.65 1.20
N LYS A 125 -10.79 -9.67 1.37
CA LYS A 125 -11.54 -9.08 0.26
C LYS A 125 -10.61 -8.49 -0.80
N THR A 126 -9.61 -7.70 -0.39
CA THR A 126 -8.63 -7.08 -1.32
C THR A 126 -7.73 -8.13 -1.99
N GLN A 127 -7.27 -9.15 -1.24
CA GLN A 127 -6.26 -10.08 -1.75
C GLN A 127 -6.84 -11.16 -2.67
N VAL A 128 -8.01 -11.69 -2.34
CA VAL A 128 -8.60 -12.86 -3.02
C VAL A 128 -10.06 -12.66 -3.44
N ASP A 129 -10.65 -11.48 -3.22
CA ASP A 129 -12.06 -11.15 -3.50
C ASP A 129 -13.05 -12.15 -2.85
N MET A 130 -12.73 -12.59 -1.65
CA MET A 130 -13.57 -13.52 -0.89
C MET A 130 -13.94 -12.90 0.46
N ASP A 131 -15.16 -13.20 0.90
CA ASP A 131 -15.64 -12.81 2.20
C ASP A 131 -15.34 -13.92 3.21
N PHE A 132 -14.67 -13.56 4.31
CA PHE A 132 -14.35 -14.44 5.43
C PHE A 132 -14.84 -13.85 6.73
N GLU A 133 -15.39 -14.70 7.58
CA GLU A 133 -15.70 -14.35 8.96
C GLU A 133 -14.51 -14.70 9.86
N PHE A 134 -14.09 -13.75 10.66
CA PHE A 134 -13.05 -13.94 11.65
C PHE A 134 -13.64 -13.87 13.05
N ASN A 135 -13.16 -14.73 13.94
CA ASN A 135 -13.50 -14.71 15.35
C ASN A 135 -12.32 -14.17 16.18
N GLU A 136 -12.58 -13.93 17.46
CA GLU A 136 -11.58 -13.40 18.39
C GLU A 136 -10.32 -14.27 18.46
N LYS A 137 -10.46 -15.61 18.45
CA LYS A 137 -9.35 -16.55 18.50
C LYS A 137 -8.41 -16.39 17.29
N LEU A 138 -8.96 -16.23 16.09
CA LEU A 138 -8.17 -16.01 14.87
C LEU A 138 -7.52 -14.62 14.86
N ALA A 139 -8.22 -13.61 15.36
CA ALA A 139 -7.70 -12.24 15.43
C ALA A 139 -6.61 -12.08 16.51
N SER A 140 -6.65 -12.88 17.60
CA SER A 140 -5.70 -12.76 18.71
C SER A 140 -4.27 -13.12 18.36
N VAL A 141 -4.05 -13.99 17.36
CA VAL A 141 -2.72 -14.49 16.99
C VAL A 141 -1.99 -13.65 15.95
N VAL A 142 -2.62 -12.55 15.47
CA VAL A 142 -2.04 -11.65 14.48
C VAL A 142 -1.95 -10.22 14.99
N GLY A 143 -0.89 -9.52 14.58
CA GLY A 143 -0.75 -8.08 14.72
C GLY A 143 -1.41 -7.38 13.53
N ILE A 144 -2.19 -6.34 13.79
CA ILE A 144 -2.81 -5.50 12.77
C ILE A 144 -2.23 -4.09 12.87
N ILE A 145 -1.89 -3.54 11.71
CA ILE A 145 -1.46 -2.16 11.56
C ILE A 145 -2.46 -1.46 10.64
N LYS A 146 -2.97 -0.33 11.09
CA LYS A 146 -3.81 0.58 10.31
C LYS A 146 -2.98 1.78 9.89
N ILE A 147 -2.99 2.14 8.63
CA ILE A 147 -2.35 3.37 8.12
C ILE A 147 -3.44 4.31 7.64
N GLU A 148 -3.61 5.42 8.34
CA GLU A 148 -4.46 6.52 7.90
C GLU A 148 -3.64 7.40 6.95
N VAL A 149 -4.00 7.32 5.66
CA VAL A 149 -3.26 8.02 4.60
C VAL A 149 -3.61 9.50 4.60
N SER A 150 -2.59 10.34 4.71
CA SER A 150 -2.75 11.80 4.69
C SER A 150 -2.57 12.42 3.31
N GLU A 151 -1.79 11.77 2.45
CA GLU A 151 -1.49 12.27 1.11
C GLU A 151 -1.01 11.10 0.24
N PHE A 152 -1.48 11.04 -1.00
CA PHE A 152 -1.01 10.06 -1.98
C PHE A 152 -0.98 10.63 -3.40
N THR A 153 -0.21 9.99 -4.26
CA THR A 153 -0.09 10.31 -5.69
C THR A 153 0.00 9.03 -6.50
N ALA A 154 -0.60 9.03 -7.69
CA ALA A 154 -0.55 7.90 -8.60
C ALA A 154 0.03 8.28 -9.95
N LYS A 155 0.64 7.31 -10.61
CA LYS A 155 1.22 7.41 -11.94
C LYS A 155 0.84 6.22 -12.80
N HIS A 156 0.68 6.48 -14.10
CA HIS A 156 0.61 5.46 -15.11
C HIS A 156 1.51 5.83 -16.29
N ARG A 157 2.46 4.96 -16.62
CA ARG A 157 3.24 5.04 -17.87
C ARG A 157 2.68 4.02 -18.85
N PRO A 158 2.00 4.43 -19.92
CA PRO A 158 1.47 3.51 -20.92
C PRO A 158 2.60 2.87 -21.76
N LEU A 159 2.26 1.78 -22.44
CA LEU A 159 3.09 1.27 -23.52
C LEU A 159 3.24 2.34 -24.63
N PRO A 160 4.39 2.41 -25.33
CA PRO A 160 4.54 3.27 -26.48
C PRO A 160 3.46 2.98 -27.53
N SER A 161 2.87 4.03 -28.11
CA SER A 161 2.05 3.86 -29.30
C SER A 161 2.92 3.30 -30.44
N LYS A 162 2.40 2.28 -31.11
CA LYS A 162 3.02 1.71 -32.30
C LYS A 162 3.03 2.72 -33.45
#